data_1615502b2cffed776e8eb026bf2ebf0e
#
_entry.id   1615502b2cffed776e8eb026bf2ebf0e
#
_cell.length_a   1.000
_cell.length_b   1.000
_cell.length_c   1.000
_cell.angle_alpha   90.00
_cell.angle_beta   90.00
_cell.angle_gamma   90.00
#
_symmetry.space_group_name_H-M   'P 1'
#
loop_
_entity.id
_entity.type
_entity.pdbx_description
1 polymer ?
#
loop_
_entity_poly.entity_id
_entity_poly.type
_entity_poly.pdbx_seq_one_letter_code
_entity_poly.pdbx_strand_id
1 'polypeptide(L)'
;MANVDKAFGLRPYKGLNTGSAVQQANSYSIDPSGYGTAIYQGDLVIFAGGYINRAAAGSANIVGVFSHVYYVATDGTPTFKNYYPASTTALGGGAIDVFVYDDPNQLFVVQADGASAVTCIGRNADTD
;
A
#
# COMPACT_ATOMS: atom_id res chain seq x y z
N MET A 1 7.41 -2.57 -31.01
CA MET A 1 6.29 -2.20 -30.12
C MET A 1 6.82 -1.37 -28.97
N ALA A 2 6.33 -0.17 -28.79
CA ALA A 2 6.79 0.69 -27.69
C ALA A 2 6.15 0.25 -26.38
N ASN A 3 6.93 0.31 -25.29
CA ASN A 3 6.38 0.10 -23.96
C ASN A 3 5.46 1.25 -23.59
N VAL A 4 4.33 0.91 -22.95
CA VAL A 4 3.40 1.92 -22.45
C VAL A 4 3.97 2.51 -21.17
N ASP A 5 4.08 3.83 -21.14
CA ASP A 5 4.45 4.57 -19.93
C ASP A 5 3.25 4.58 -18.99
N LYS A 6 3.32 3.77 -17.92
CA LYS A 6 2.19 3.58 -17.03
C LYS A 6 2.67 3.41 -15.59
N ALA A 7 2.21 4.29 -14.72
CA ALA A 7 2.56 4.21 -13.30
C ALA A 7 2.01 2.93 -12.68
N PHE A 8 2.82 2.28 -11.85
CA PHE A 8 2.46 1.02 -11.19
C PHE A 8 2.50 1.09 -9.66
N GLY A 9 2.69 2.28 -9.10
CA GLY A 9 2.84 2.45 -7.66
C GLY A 9 4.20 1.99 -7.15
N LEU A 10 4.32 1.79 -5.85
CA LEU A 10 5.57 1.34 -5.23
C LEU A 10 5.61 -0.19 -5.19
N ARG A 11 6.67 -0.77 -5.71
CA ARG A 11 6.91 -2.21 -5.69
C ARG A 11 8.06 -2.55 -4.76
N PRO A 12 7.92 -3.54 -3.86
CA PRO A 12 9.04 -3.97 -3.02
C PRO A 12 10.19 -4.49 -3.88
N TYR A 13 11.42 -4.10 -3.52
CA TYR A 13 12.61 -4.53 -4.24
C TYR A 13 13.47 -5.44 -3.39
N LYS A 14 14.08 -4.91 -2.33
CA LYS A 14 14.92 -5.67 -1.40
C LYS A 14 15.06 -4.92 -0.07
N GLY A 15 15.59 -5.59 0.95
CA GLY A 15 15.97 -4.92 2.19
C GLY A 15 17.26 -4.13 2.03
N LEU A 16 17.34 -3.00 2.71
CA LEU A 16 18.47 -2.08 2.59
C LEU A 16 19.78 -2.70 3.10
N ASN A 17 19.72 -3.44 4.21
CA ASN A 17 20.92 -3.92 4.90
C ASN A 17 21.21 -5.40 4.66
N THR A 18 20.26 -6.17 4.15
CA THR A 18 20.39 -7.63 4.04
C THR A 18 20.64 -8.10 2.61
N GLY A 19 20.37 -7.27 1.63
CA GLY A 19 20.39 -7.68 0.23
C GLY A 19 19.37 -8.75 -0.12
N SER A 20 18.51 -9.11 0.84
CA SER A 20 17.48 -10.13 0.65
C SER A 20 16.33 -9.59 -0.19
N ALA A 21 15.80 -10.44 -1.09
CA ALA A 21 14.60 -10.14 -1.85
C ALA A 21 13.31 -10.54 -1.13
N VAL A 22 13.40 -11.02 0.11
CA VAL A 22 12.23 -11.43 0.88
C VAL A 22 11.52 -10.19 1.41
N GLN A 23 10.27 -10.03 1.04
CA GLN A 23 9.40 -8.97 1.53
C GLN A 23 8.41 -9.57 2.54
N GLN A 24 8.27 -8.91 3.67
CA GLN A 24 7.31 -9.31 4.68
C GLN A 24 6.26 -8.22 4.86
N ALA A 25 4.99 -8.60 4.69
CA ALA A 25 3.87 -7.72 4.96
C ALA A 25 3.28 -8.05 6.31
N ASN A 26 2.97 -7.03 7.09
CA ASN A 26 2.30 -7.16 8.37
C ASN A 26 0.82 -6.84 8.24
N SER A 27 0.01 -7.47 9.09
CA SER A 27 -1.44 -7.32 9.06
C SER A 27 -1.88 -6.14 9.93
N TYR A 28 -2.73 -5.32 9.36
CA TYR A 28 -3.40 -4.21 10.05
C TYR A 28 -4.88 -4.26 9.73
N SER A 29 -5.68 -3.47 10.42
CA SER A 29 -7.12 -3.41 10.17
C SER A 29 -7.49 -2.16 9.40
N ILE A 30 -8.50 -2.28 8.54
CA ILE A 30 -9.21 -1.15 7.94
C ILE A 30 -10.58 -1.02 8.60
N ASP A 31 -11.21 0.16 8.53
CA ASP A 31 -12.50 0.41 9.17
C ASP A 31 -13.57 -0.57 8.63
N PRO A 32 -14.11 -1.46 9.47
CA PRO A 32 -15.08 -2.45 9.02
C PRO A 32 -16.44 -1.86 8.67
N SER A 33 -16.72 -0.63 9.03
CA SER A 33 -17.97 0.05 8.67
C SER A 33 -18.01 0.55 7.23
N GLY A 34 -16.91 0.39 6.49
CA GLY A 34 -16.84 0.72 5.07
C GLY A 34 -16.03 1.99 4.77
N TYR A 35 -14.71 1.88 4.80
CA TYR A 35 -13.84 2.97 4.36
C TYR A 35 -14.10 3.30 2.89
N GLY A 36 -14.44 4.56 2.62
CA GLY A 36 -15.01 4.98 1.34
C GLY A 36 -14.04 5.23 0.20
N THR A 37 -12.74 5.00 0.41
CA THR A 37 -11.72 5.24 -0.62
C THR A 37 -11.04 3.93 -0.99
N ALA A 38 -10.98 3.62 -2.29
CA ALA A 38 -10.27 2.43 -2.76
C ALA A 38 -8.75 2.59 -2.54
N ILE A 39 -8.11 1.49 -2.18
CA ILE A 39 -6.65 1.41 -2.02
C ILE A 39 -6.14 0.34 -2.96
N TYR A 40 -5.17 0.69 -3.80
CA TYR A 40 -4.60 -0.23 -4.78
C TYR A 40 -3.22 -0.70 -4.35
N GLN A 41 -2.81 -1.85 -4.86
CA GLN A 41 -1.47 -2.37 -4.60
C GLN A 41 -0.40 -1.36 -5.03
N GLY A 42 0.49 -1.04 -4.13
CA GLY A 42 1.53 -0.04 -4.36
C GLY A 42 1.20 1.36 -3.84
N ASP A 43 -0.01 1.57 -3.31
CA ASP A 43 -0.36 2.85 -2.70
C ASP A 43 0.26 3.00 -1.32
N LEU A 44 0.66 4.22 -0.99
CA LEU A 44 1.09 4.56 0.36
C LEU A 44 -0.12 4.64 1.30
N VAL A 45 0.06 4.18 2.53
CA VAL A 45 -1.00 4.16 3.54
C VAL A 45 -0.53 4.81 4.84
N ILE A 46 -1.50 5.33 5.59
CA ILE A 46 -1.30 5.99 6.88
C ILE A 46 -2.23 5.38 7.92
N PHE A 47 -1.96 5.64 9.21
CA PHE A 47 -2.92 5.37 10.26
C PHE A 47 -3.86 6.57 10.46
N ALA A 48 -5.15 6.26 10.61
CA ALA A 48 -6.16 7.23 11.02
C ALA A 48 -7.09 6.54 12.02
N GLY A 49 -7.06 6.97 13.28
CA GLY A 49 -7.87 6.37 14.34
C GLY A 49 -7.60 4.88 14.59
N GLY A 50 -6.38 4.42 14.34
CA GLY A 50 -6.00 3.02 14.48
C GLY A 50 -6.28 2.14 13.26
N TYR A 51 -6.90 2.70 12.22
CA TYR A 51 -7.18 1.99 10.96
C TYR A 51 -6.28 2.49 9.85
N ILE A 52 -6.09 1.64 8.83
CA ILE A 52 -5.32 1.98 7.63
C ILE A 52 -6.20 2.82 6.69
N ASN A 53 -5.68 3.96 6.28
CA ASN A 53 -6.27 4.80 5.25
C ASN A 53 -5.25 5.05 4.13
N ARG A 54 -5.73 5.37 2.93
CA ARG A 54 -4.86 5.76 1.83
C ARG A 54 -4.22 7.12 2.14
N ALA A 55 -2.92 7.24 1.90
CA ALA A 55 -2.22 8.51 2.05
C ALA A 55 -2.69 9.50 0.98
N ALA A 56 -2.82 10.76 1.37
CA ALA A 56 -3.05 11.86 0.45
C ALA A 56 -1.73 12.57 0.14
N ALA A 57 -1.74 13.47 -0.84
CA ALA A 57 -0.58 14.29 -1.15
C ALA A 57 -0.13 15.07 0.08
N GLY A 58 1.17 15.05 0.36
CA GLY A 58 1.73 15.72 1.52
C GLY A 58 1.44 15.07 2.86
N SER A 59 0.92 13.84 2.88
CA SER A 59 0.68 13.12 4.13
C SER A 59 1.98 12.86 4.88
N ALA A 60 1.97 13.17 6.18
CA ALA A 60 3.02 12.74 7.10
C ALA A 60 2.65 11.38 7.71
N ASN A 61 3.58 10.78 8.44
CA ASN A 61 3.34 9.54 9.18
C ASN A 61 2.94 8.34 8.29
N ILE A 62 3.62 8.21 7.16
CA ILE A 62 3.43 7.06 6.29
C ILE A 62 3.79 5.78 7.05
N VAL A 63 2.88 4.81 7.05
CA VAL A 63 3.10 3.49 7.65
C VAL A 63 3.89 2.60 6.71
N GLY A 64 3.48 2.56 5.46
CA GLY A 64 4.11 1.70 4.47
C GLY A 64 3.33 1.67 3.17
N VAL A 65 3.45 0.57 2.44
CA VAL A 65 2.85 0.38 1.12
C VAL A 65 1.84 -0.76 1.18
N PHE A 66 0.65 -0.54 0.65
CA PHE A 66 -0.41 -1.53 0.61
C PHE A 66 -0.03 -2.70 -0.32
N SER A 67 -0.21 -3.92 0.20
CA SER A 67 0.01 -5.14 -0.57
C SER A 67 -1.30 -5.77 -1.02
N HIS A 68 -2.10 -6.25 -0.07
CA HIS A 68 -3.36 -6.93 -0.37
C HIS A 68 -4.29 -6.86 0.83
N VAL A 69 -5.54 -7.31 0.63
CA VAL A 69 -6.58 -7.34 1.65
C VAL A 69 -7.18 -8.74 1.72
N TYR A 70 -7.57 -9.15 2.94
CA TYR A 70 -8.31 -10.38 3.18
C TYR A 70 -9.52 -10.09 4.06
N TYR A 71 -10.67 -10.63 3.68
CA TYR A 71 -11.88 -10.54 4.49
C TYR A 71 -12.84 -11.66 4.09
N VAL A 72 -13.84 -11.91 4.93
CA VAL A 72 -14.94 -12.81 4.59
C VAL A 72 -16.08 -11.95 4.05
N ALA A 73 -16.45 -12.17 2.80
CA ALA A 73 -17.52 -11.42 2.15
C ALA A 73 -18.88 -11.68 2.82
N THR A 74 -19.85 -10.82 2.57
CA THR A 74 -21.18 -10.90 3.19
C THR A 74 -21.93 -12.19 2.87
N ASP A 75 -21.57 -12.89 1.80
CA ASP A 75 -22.10 -14.19 1.43
C ASP A 75 -21.36 -15.37 2.09
N GLY A 76 -20.38 -15.10 2.94
CA GLY A 76 -19.57 -16.10 3.62
C GLY A 76 -18.33 -16.56 2.87
N THR A 77 -18.05 -16.01 1.69
CA THR A 77 -16.89 -16.40 0.88
C THR A 77 -15.62 -15.74 1.37
N PRO A 78 -14.55 -16.49 1.75
CA PRO A 78 -13.25 -15.90 2.01
C PRO A 78 -12.72 -15.22 0.74
N THR A 79 -12.29 -13.96 0.87
CA THR A 79 -11.93 -13.14 -0.28
C THR A 79 -10.53 -12.54 -0.09
N PHE A 80 -9.66 -12.77 -1.08
CA PHE A 80 -8.35 -12.16 -1.21
C PHE A 80 -8.35 -11.26 -2.43
N LYS A 81 -7.91 -10.01 -2.26
CA LYS A 81 -7.79 -9.06 -3.38
C LYS A 81 -6.49 -8.28 -3.29
N ASN A 82 -5.94 -7.93 -4.45
CA ASN A 82 -4.76 -7.06 -4.55
C ASN A 82 -5.11 -5.58 -4.40
N TYR A 83 -6.35 -5.27 -4.11
CA TYR A 83 -6.81 -3.90 -3.87
C TYR A 83 -7.97 -3.94 -2.89
N TYR A 84 -8.18 -2.81 -2.20
CA TYR A 84 -9.35 -2.64 -1.33
C TYR A 84 -10.42 -1.91 -2.11
N PRO A 85 -11.56 -2.56 -2.41
CA PRO A 85 -12.70 -1.87 -3.02
C PRO A 85 -13.30 -0.86 -2.04
N ALA A 86 -13.64 0.32 -2.53
CA ALA A 86 -14.27 1.35 -1.69
C ALA A 86 -15.54 0.83 -1.02
N SER A 87 -15.75 1.20 0.24
CA SER A 87 -16.95 0.85 1.01
C SER A 87 -17.17 -0.64 1.20
N THR A 88 -16.10 -1.44 1.23
CA THR A 88 -16.20 -2.88 1.49
C THR A 88 -16.64 -3.16 2.92
N THR A 89 -17.59 -4.09 3.07
CA THR A 89 -18.03 -4.60 4.37
C THR A 89 -17.87 -6.11 4.41
N ALA A 90 -17.54 -6.64 5.58
CA ALA A 90 -17.39 -8.07 5.80
C ALA A 90 -18.65 -8.68 6.43
N LEU A 91 -18.75 -10.01 6.41
CA LEU A 91 -19.87 -10.75 7.01
C LEU A 91 -19.97 -10.41 8.51
N GLY A 92 -21.16 -9.98 8.93
CA GLY A 92 -21.45 -9.69 10.33
C GLY A 92 -20.64 -8.53 10.93
N GLY A 93 -20.14 -7.61 10.09
CA GLY A 93 -19.27 -6.52 10.55
C GLY A 93 -17.90 -7.00 10.99
N GLY A 94 -17.45 -8.15 10.52
CA GLY A 94 -16.16 -8.74 10.87
C GLY A 94 -14.96 -7.92 10.41
N ALA A 95 -13.79 -8.27 10.92
CA ALA A 95 -12.55 -7.57 10.62
C ALA A 95 -12.15 -7.71 9.15
N ILE A 96 -11.59 -6.64 8.60
CA ILE A 96 -10.98 -6.62 7.27
C ILE A 96 -9.49 -6.44 7.47
N ASP A 97 -8.70 -7.45 7.11
CA ASP A 97 -7.25 -7.44 7.30
C ASP A 97 -6.56 -6.88 6.07
N VAL A 98 -5.73 -5.89 6.29
CA VAL A 98 -4.92 -5.24 5.26
C VAL A 98 -3.46 -5.57 5.50
N PHE A 99 -2.76 -6.00 4.46
CA PHE A 99 -1.35 -6.36 4.53
C PHE A 99 -0.51 -5.23 3.94
N VAL A 100 0.44 -4.76 4.73
CA VAL A 100 1.24 -3.56 4.43
C VAL A 100 2.72 -3.90 4.59
N TYR A 101 3.52 -3.46 3.61
CA TYR A 101 4.98 -3.49 3.72
C TYR A 101 5.41 -2.31 4.57
N ASP A 102 5.65 -2.54 5.85
CA ASP A 102 5.94 -1.49 6.84
C ASP A 102 7.39 -1.49 7.34
N ASP A 103 8.25 -2.33 6.79
CA ASP A 103 9.67 -2.37 7.16
C ASP A 103 10.34 -1.06 6.75
N PRO A 104 10.93 -0.31 7.71
CA PRO A 104 11.60 0.96 7.39
C PRO A 104 12.85 0.78 6.51
N ASN A 105 13.40 -0.43 6.45
CA ASN A 105 14.56 -0.75 5.62
C ASN A 105 14.19 -1.37 4.27
N GLN A 106 12.91 -1.43 3.95
CA GLN A 106 12.44 -1.96 2.67
C GLN A 106 12.67 -0.93 1.55
N LEU A 107 13.33 -1.36 0.50
CA LEU A 107 13.49 -0.55 -0.71
C LEU A 107 12.37 -0.86 -1.70
N PHE A 108 11.90 0.19 -2.36
CA PHE A 108 10.84 0.10 -3.35
C PHE A 108 11.31 0.63 -4.71
N VAL A 109 10.71 0.11 -5.76
CA VAL A 109 10.86 0.63 -7.13
C VAL A 109 9.59 1.39 -7.47
N VAL A 110 9.76 2.61 -7.98
CA VAL A 110 8.64 3.47 -8.41
C VAL A 110 9.00 4.12 -9.74
N GLN A 111 8.00 4.33 -10.58
CA GLN A 111 8.19 5.03 -11.84
C GLN A 111 8.12 6.54 -11.60
N ALA A 112 9.14 7.27 -12.07
CA ALA A 112 9.13 8.73 -12.04
C ALA A 112 8.24 9.27 -13.17
N ASP A 113 7.66 10.43 -12.95
CA ASP A 113 6.83 11.12 -13.95
C ASP A 113 7.66 11.90 -14.97
N GLY A 114 8.97 11.93 -14.79
CA GLY A 114 9.89 12.63 -15.67
C GLY A 114 11.34 12.21 -15.42
N ALA A 115 12.26 12.87 -16.10
CA ALA A 115 13.68 12.61 -15.94
C ALA A 115 14.16 13.04 -14.55
N SER A 116 14.80 12.11 -13.83
CA SER A 116 15.41 12.40 -12.53
C SER A 116 16.84 12.90 -12.71
N ALA A 117 17.14 14.07 -12.13
CA ALA A 117 18.49 14.59 -12.13
C ALA A 117 19.36 13.85 -11.10
N VAL A 118 20.68 13.83 -11.35
CA VAL A 118 21.64 13.26 -10.40
C VAL A 118 21.53 13.92 -9.02
N THR A 119 21.14 15.18 -8.97
CA THR A 119 20.97 15.93 -7.72
C THR A 119 19.83 15.39 -6.83
N CYS A 120 18.97 14.52 -7.35
CA CYS A 120 17.91 13.87 -6.56
C CYS A 120 18.43 12.73 -5.69
N ILE A 121 19.62 12.24 -5.96
CA ILE A 121 20.20 11.12 -5.20
C ILE A 121 20.43 11.56 -3.75
N GLY A 122 19.97 10.75 -2.81
CA GLY A 122 20.13 11.00 -1.38
C GLY A 122 19.17 12.03 -0.80
N ARG A 123 18.18 12.47 -1.56
CA ARG A 123 17.13 13.38 -1.08
C ARG A 123 15.86 12.62 -0.71
N ASN A 124 15.11 13.21 0.21
CA ASN A 124 13.77 12.71 0.51
C ASN A 124 12.81 13.12 -0.63
N ALA A 125 11.87 12.22 -0.91
CA ALA A 125 10.76 12.50 -1.82
C ALA A 125 9.49 12.75 -1.02
N ASP A 126 8.65 13.62 -1.55
CA ASP A 126 7.34 13.90 -0.97
C ASP A 126 6.26 13.11 -1.70
N THR A 127 5.15 12.87 -1.02
CA THR A 127 3.98 12.24 -1.65
C THR A 127 3.16 13.29 -2.37
N ASP A 128 2.90 13.03 -3.61
CA ASP A 128 2.19 13.97 -4.46
C ASP A 128 0.91 13.35 -5.04
#